data_9efd8c249dee473ad598f192818c06b9
#
_entry.id   9efd8c249dee473ad598f192818c06b9
#
_cell.length_a   1.000
_cell.length_b   1.000
_cell.length_c   1.000
_cell.angle_alpha   90.00
_cell.angle_beta   90.00
_cell.angle_gamma   90.00
#
_symmetry.space_group_name_H-M   'P 1'
#
loop_
_entity.id
_entity.type
_entity.pdbx_description
1 polymer ?
#
loop_
_entity_poly.entity_id
_entity_poly.type
_entity_poly.pdbx_seq_one_letter_code
_entity_poly.pdbx_strand_id
1 'polypeptide(L)'
;MIGGNVTKFLMFTKESCGPCGLVKKYICALKDSRESIIKEIYLDDFSNEPIPEENLALAKNYNVTATPVLIIADENGELLETYIGGMSITQNIRKLWTKYNV
;
A
#
# COMPACT_ATOMS: atom_id res chain seq x y z
N MET A 1 -3.27 22.32 -14.15
CA MET A 1 -3.35 21.92 -13.64
C MET A 1 -2.97 21.54 -13.11
N ILE A 2 -3.01 21.49 -13.03
CA ILE A 2 -2.83 21.18 -12.56
C ILE A 2 -2.83 20.43 -12.04
N GLY A 3 -3.04 20.59 -12.07
CA GLY A 3 -2.71 19.56 -11.58
C GLY A 3 -2.95 18.41 -10.91
N GLY A 4 -3.41 17.72 -11.19
CA GLY A 4 -3.78 16.50 -10.58
C GLY A 4 -2.65 15.54 -10.36
N ASN A 5 -1.94 15.72 -9.31
CA ASN A 5 -1.03 14.67 -8.90
C ASN A 5 -1.84 13.52 -8.32
N VAL A 6 -2.14 12.54 -9.15
CA VAL A 6 -2.78 11.32 -8.69
C VAL A 6 -1.69 10.40 -8.16
N THR A 7 -1.31 10.62 -6.92
CA THR A 7 -0.34 9.75 -6.26
C THR A 7 -1.01 8.44 -5.89
N LYS A 8 -0.36 7.35 -6.17
CA LYS A 8 -0.88 6.02 -5.88
C LYS A 8 -0.29 5.50 -4.58
N PHE A 9 -1.17 5.02 -3.70
CA PHE A 9 -0.79 4.37 -2.46
C PHE A 9 -1.11 2.88 -2.61
N LEU A 10 -0.07 2.06 -2.77
CA LEU A 10 -0.22 0.63 -2.98
C LEU A 10 0.31 -0.12 -1.77
N MET A 11 -0.58 -0.82 -1.07
CA MET A 11 -0.17 -1.57 0.11
C MET A 11 -0.18 -3.07 -0.17
N PHE A 12 0.99 -3.67 -0.17
CA PHE A 12 1.17 -5.08 -0.44
C PHE A 12 1.02 -5.88 0.86
N THR A 13 0.10 -6.82 0.86
CA THR A 13 -0.23 -7.61 2.05
C THR A 13 -0.36 -9.08 1.72
N LYS A 14 -0.38 -9.89 2.78
CA LYS A 14 -0.72 -11.31 2.70
C LYS A 14 -1.69 -11.62 3.83
N GLU A 15 -2.54 -12.59 3.63
CA GLU A 15 -3.49 -12.98 4.66
C GLU A 15 -2.80 -13.63 5.85
N SER A 16 -1.75 -14.38 5.60
CA SER A 16 -0.95 -15.04 6.65
C SER A 16 -0.01 -14.08 7.41
N CYS A 17 -0.04 -12.81 7.07
CA CYS A 17 0.86 -11.81 7.64
C CYS A 17 0.19 -11.13 8.84
N GLY A 18 0.68 -11.39 10.05
CA GLY A 18 0.16 -10.75 11.27
C GLY A 18 0.27 -9.24 11.26
N PRO A 19 1.47 -8.67 10.96
CA PRO A 19 1.62 -7.21 10.90
C PRO A 19 0.72 -6.54 9.88
N CYS A 20 0.37 -7.21 8.78
CA CYS A 20 -0.54 -6.67 7.78
C CYS A 20 -1.92 -6.40 8.40
N GLY A 21 -2.42 -7.34 9.20
CA GLY A 21 -3.70 -7.16 9.87
C GLY A 21 -3.67 -6.01 10.86
N LEU A 22 -2.56 -5.85 11.57
CA LEU A 22 -2.41 -4.75 12.53
C LEU A 22 -2.39 -3.39 11.83
N VAL A 23 -1.71 -3.30 10.70
CA VAL A 23 -1.67 -2.07 9.90
C VAL A 23 -3.08 -1.70 9.44
N LYS A 24 -3.82 -2.67 8.93
CA LYS A 24 -5.17 -2.42 8.44
C LYS A 24 -6.09 -1.95 9.56
N LYS A 25 -5.99 -2.57 10.73
CA LYS A 25 -6.77 -2.15 11.90
C LYS A 25 -6.41 -0.74 12.34
N TYR A 26 -5.13 -0.42 12.35
CA TYR A 26 -4.66 0.92 12.73
C TYR A 26 -5.25 1.97 11.79
N ILE A 27 -5.11 1.76 10.49
CA ILE A 27 -5.60 2.71 9.48
C ILE A 27 -7.11 2.87 9.58
N CYS A 28 -7.82 1.78 9.75
CA CYS A 28 -9.28 1.81 9.93
C CYS A 28 -9.68 2.59 11.19
N ALA A 29 -8.93 2.43 12.26
CA ALA A 29 -9.21 3.11 13.54
C ALA A 29 -9.01 4.62 13.47
N LEU A 30 -8.22 5.11 12.51
CA LEU A 30 -8.05 6.54 12.30
C LEU A 30 -9.33 7.22 11.81
N LYS A 31 -10.23 6.45 11.22
CA LYS A 31 -11.49 6.94 10.64
C LYS A 31 -11.27 8.13 9.71
N ASP A 32 -10.22 8.05 8.92
CA ASP A 32 -9.83 9.08 7.98
C ASP A 32 -10.32 8.67 6.59
N SER A 33 -11.05 9.54 5.92
CA SER A 33 -11.60 9.25 4.59
C SER A 33 -10.51 8.97 3.56
N ARG A 34 -9.29 9.43 3.81
CA ARG A 34 -8.16 9.22 2.91
C ARG A 34 -7.70 7.76 2.88
N GLU A 35 -8.17 6.96 3.79
CA GLU A 35 -7.93 5.51 3.76
C GLU A 35 -8.35 4.90 2.42
N SER A 36 -9.39 5.44 1.82
CA SER A 36 -9.95 4.90 0.57
C SER A 36 -9.02 5.02 -0.63
N ILE A 37 -7.98 5.86 -0.55
CA ILE A 37 -7.01 5.96 -1.64
C ILE A 37 -5.98 4.84 -1.62
N ILE A 38 -5.88 4.13 -0.52
CA ILE A 38 -4.94 3.02 -0.40
C ILE A 38 -5.52 1.81 -1.13
N LYS A 39 -4.80 1.36 -2.16
CA LYS A 39 -5.18 0.15 -2.87
C LYS A 39 -4.42 -1.02 -2.26
N GLU A 40 -5.14 -1.99 -1.74
CA GLU A 40 -4.51 -3.19 -1.20
C GLU A 40 -4.21 -4.19 -2.30
N ILE A 41 -2.96 -4.66 -2.33
CA ILE A 41 -2.48 -5.63 -3.31
C ILE A 41 -2.16 -6.93 -2.57
N TYR A 42 -3.01 -7.92 -2.73
CA TYR A 42 -2.81 -9.21 -2.10
C TYR A 42 -1.79 -10.05 -2.84
N LEU A 43 -0.85 -10.62 -2.09
CA LEU A 43 0.21 -11.48 -2.63
C LEU A 43 0.08 -12.92 -2.10
N ASP A 44 -1.09 -13.29 -1.63
CA ASP A 44 -1.34 -14.62 -1.07
C ASP A 44 -2.41 -15.32 -1.89
N ASP A 45 -2.19 -16.59 -2.20
CA ASP A 45 -3.15 -17.42 -2.94
C ASP A 45 -4.10 -18.19 -2.01
N PHE A 46 -4.32 -17.65 -0.84
CA PHE A 46 -5.21 -18.19 0.15
C PHE A 46 -6.59 -18.45 -0.47
N SER A 47 -7.31 -19.44 0.02
CA SER A 47 -8.66 -19.76 -0.44
C SER A 47 -8.74 -20.39 -1.84
N ASN A 48 -7.67 -21.00 -2.30
CA ASN A 48 -7.64 -21.73 -3.58
C ASN A 48 -7.79 -20.84 -4.82
N GLU A 49 -7.66 -19.53 -4.65
CA GLU A 49 -7.64 -18.63 -5.79
C GLU A 49 -6.19 -18.23 -6.06
N PRO A 50 -5.74 -18.31 -7.31
CA PRO A 50 -4.38 -17.92 -7.62
C PRO A 50 -4.21 -16.40 -7.43
N ILE A 51 -3.00 -16.00 -7.08
CA ILE A 51 -2.68 -14.58 -7.00
C ILE A 51 -2.86 -13.97 -8.39
N PRO A 52 -3.60 -12.85 -8.52
CA PRO A 52 -3.72 -12.19 -9.81
C PRO A 52 -2.36 -11.84 -10.39
N GLU A 53 -2.17 -12.11 -11.68
CA GLU A 53 -0.90 -11.83 -12.34
C GLU A 53 -0.50 -10.38 -12.22
N GLU A 54 -1.47 -9.47 -12.28
CA GLU A 54 -1.20 -8.05 -12.12
C GLU A 54 -0.59 -7.71 -10.76
N ASN A 55 -1.01 -8.41 -9.71
CA ASN A 55 -0.46 -8.19 -8.37
C ASN A 55 0.99 -8.67 -8.29
N LEU A 56 1.28 -9.82 -8.88
CA LEU A 56 2.64 -10.34 -8.94
C LEU A 56 3.55 -9.43 -9.76
N ALA A 57 3.04 -8.91 -10.87
CA ALA A 57 3.79 -8.01 -11.72
C ALA A 57 4.13 -6.71 -10.98
N LEU A 58 3.17 -6.16 -10.23
CA LEU A 58 3.40 -4.95 -9.44
C LEU A 58 4.44 -5.19 -8.37
N ALA A 59 4.36 -6.31 -7.66
CA ALA A 59 5.33 -6.63 -6.62
C ALA A 59 6.74 -6.74 -7.19
N LYS A 60 6.86 -7.37 -8.36
CA LYS A 60 8.13 -7.50 -9.04
C LYS A 60 8.67 -6.15 -9.49
N ASN A 61 7.79 -5.32 -10.05
CA ASN A 61 8.15 -4.00 -10.55
C ASN A 61 8.71 -3.10 -9.45
N TYR A 62 8.16 -3.20 -8.24
CA TYR A 62 8.58 -2.37 -7.10
C TYR A 62 9.51 -3.10 -6.14
N ASN A 63 10.00 -4.27 -6.50
CA ASN A 63 10.90 -5.08 -5.66
C ASN A 63 10.33 -5.40 -4.28
N VAL A 64 9.06 -5.71 -4.22
CA VAL A 64 8.40 -6.06 -2.97
C VAL A 64 8.73 -7.51 -2.63
N THR A 65 9.48 -7.71 -1.56
CA THR A 65 9.93 -9.03 -1.11
C THR A 65 9.42 -9.40 0.28
N ALA A 66 8.69 -8.51 0.91
CA ALA A 66 8.15 -8.72 2.25
C ALA A 66 6.76 -8.10 2.34
N THR A 67 6.05 -8.32 3.44
CA THR A 67 4.76 -7.69 3.72
C THR A 67 4.68 -7.33 5.20
N PRO A 68 3.98 -6.28 5.57
CA PRO A 68 3.36 -5.30 4.67
C PRO A 68 4.40 -4.34 4.09
N VAL A 69 4.17 -3.88 2.88
CA VAL A 69 4.97 -2.84 2.23
C VAL A 69 4.02 -1.83 1.63
N LEU A 70 4.28 -0.55 1.88
CA LEU A 70 3.55 0.55 1.27
C LEU A 70 4.42 1.19 0.21
N ILE A 71 3.92 1.21 -1.01
CA ILE A 71 4.58 1.85 -2.14
C ILE A 71 3.83 3.12 -2.48
N ILE A 72 4.55 4.22 -2.55
CA ILE A 72 4.02 5.48 -3.04
C ILE A 72 4.55 5.69 -4.44
N ALA A 73 3.67 5.80 -5.40
CA ALA A 73 4.03 5.97 -6.81
C ALA A 73 3.29 7.16 -7.40
N ASP A 74 3.84 7.73 -8.46
CA ASP A 74 3.18 8.84 -9.14
C ASP A 74 2.12 8.32 -10.12
N GLU A 75 1.47 9.23 -10.83
CA GLU A 75 0.41 8.87 -11.77
C GLU A 75 0.87 7.97 -12.91
N ASN A 76 2.16 7.99 -13.20
CA ASN A 76 2.77 7.14 -14.24
C ASN A 76 3.26 5.81 -13.70
N GLY A 77 3.09 5.59 -12.40
CA GLY A 77 3.53 4.36 -11.75
C GLY A 77 4.99 4.36 -11.35
N GLU A 78 5.66 5.50 -11.41
CA GLU A 78 7.04 5.59 -10.99
C GLU A 78 7.16 5.65 -9.46
N LEU A 79 8.12 4.92 -8.93
CA LEU A 79 8.32 4.82 -7.48
C LEU A 79 8.79 6.15 -6.90
N LEU A 80 8.08 6.61 -5.87
CA LEU A 80 8.44 7.80 -5.11
C LEU A 80 9.02 7.42 -3.75
N GLU A 81 8.35 6.55 -2.99
CA GLU A 81 8.78 6.16 -1.66
C GLU A 81 8.37 4.72 -1.37
N THR A 82 9.13 4.06 -0.49
CA THR A 82 8.86 2.71 -0.03
C THR A 82 8.91 2.66 1.49
N TYR A 83 7.90 2.05 2.09
CA TYR A 83 7.85 1.84 3.54
C TYR A 83 7.66 0.35 3.82
N ILE A 84 8.62 -0.23 4.52
CA ILE A 84 8.64 -1.67 4.79
C ILE A 84 8.32 -1.93 6.26
N GLY A 85 7.33 -2.76 6.50
CA GLY A 85 6.92 -3.16 7.85
C GLY A 85 5.81 -2.29 8.42
N GLY A 86 5.03 -2.90 9.33
CA GLY A 86 3.84 -2.27 9.88
C GLY A 86 4.12 -0.97 10.60
N MET A 87 5.17 -0.95 11.43
CA MET A 87 5.51 0.23 12.22
C MET A 87 5.88 1.41 11.32
N SER A 88 6.69 1.16 10.29
CA SER A 88 7.08 2.19 9.34
C SER A 88 5.87 2.80 8.63
N ILE A 89 4.93 1.95 8.25
CA ILE A 89 3.70 2.40 7.57
C ILE A 89 2.84 3.22 8.52
N THR A 90 2.54 2.70 9.71
CA THR A 90 1.64 3.37 10.64
C THR A 90 2.20 4.70 11.15
N GLN A 91 3.51 4.80 11.31
CA GLN A 91 4.15 6.03 11.76
C GLN A 91 4.13 7.12 10.69
N ASN A 92 3.99 6.76 9.42
CA ASN A 92 4.14 7.71 8.33
C ASN A 92 2.88 7.97 7.52
N ILE A 93 1.85 7.11 7.63
CA ILE A 93 0.70 7.18 6.73
C ILE A 93 0.01 8.56 6.72
N ARG A 94 -0.22 9.16 7.88
CA ARG A 94 -0.90 10.45 7.94
C ARG A 94 -0.04 11.56 7.38
N LYS A 95 1.27 11.50 7.61
CA LYS A 95 2.22 12.47 7.06
C LYS A 95 2.26 12.37 5.53
N LEU A 96 2.19 11.14 5.02
CA LEU A 96 2.20 10.90 3.57
C LEU A 96 0.94 11.45 2.91
N TRP A 97 -0.20 11.25 3.52
CA TRP A 97 -1.44 11.81 3.00
C TRP A 97 -1.35 13.33 2.90
N THR A 98 -0.81 13.97 3.91
CA THR A 98 -0.63 15.42 3.92
C THR A 98 0.41 15.84 2.89
N LYS A 99 1.53 15.14 2.84
CA LYS A 99 2.63 15.45 1.91
C LYS A 99 2.17 15.43 0.46
N TYR A 100 1.35 14.45 0.10
CA TYR A 100 0.88 14.29 -1.28
C TYR A 100 -0.49 14.92 -1.51
N ASN A 101 -0.99 15.62 -0.53
CA ASN A 101 -2.22 16.40 -0.64
C ASN A 101 -3.43 15.57 -1.10
N VAL A 102 -3.59 14.43 -0.49
CA VAL A 102 -4.71 13.53 -0.79
C VAL A 102 -5.74 13.52 0.33
#